data_e23d620fadce130336dcbc8a7d0c1ae3
#
_entry.id   e23d620fadce130336dcbc8a7d0c1ae3
#
_cell.length_a   1.000
_cell.length_b   1.000
_cell.length_c   1.000
_cell.angle_alpha   90.00
_cell.angle_beta   90.00
_cell.angle_gamma   90.00
#
_symmetry.space_group_name_H-M   'P 1'
#
loop_
_entity.id
_entity.type
_entity.pdbx_description
1 polymer ?
#
loop_
_entity_poly.entity_id
_entity_poly.type
_entity_poly.pdbx_seq_one_letter_code
_entity_poly.pdbx_strand_id
1 'polypeptide(L)'
;MRQRFDYPIFSDREIATRHQAVYQLMEQENVDALLIYGAGRYASDVYWLSDWPSSREAYVLFQTGKEPVILLQLFNHFPMAKVMSVIKDVRWAGANTTSSVLDLIRERGLDSKKIGIVGSLPYQVYLRIAEKFPGAALSDLSGKLRMMRTIRSPEEIDRIRFASKLTDESIQALAGGLKAGMREDEIAALIEPAYLKRGGYAGIHFMSSMPMREPDFPVPSQFHSNRKLQKGDALITEISGAYSGYSGQIHRTFSIGEGPTAEWKKMHDAAMEAFEVLSKVIKDGATTTEAEEAAEVIHRRGYSTY
;
A
#
# COMPACT_ATOMS: atom_id res chain seq x y z
N MET A 1 -0.70 -5.24 27.31
CA MET A 1 -0.92 -3.80 27.08
C MET A 1 -1.46 -3.51 25.68
N ARG A 2 -1.06 -4.25 24.62
CA ARG A 2 -1.64 -4.15 23.25
C ARG A 2 -3.17 -4.33 23.24
N GLN A 3 -3.71 -5.22 24.07
CA GLN A 3 -5.16 -5.47 24.18
C GLN A 3 -5.98 -4.33 24.82
N ARG A 4 -5.31 -3.30 25.38
CA ARG A 4 -6.01 -2.15 25.97
C ARG A 4 -6.61 -1.21 24.93
N PHE A 5 -6.12 -1.28 23.71
CA PHE A 5 -6.57 -0.47 22.58
C PHE A 5 -7.15 -1.42 21.56
N ASP A 6 -8.31 -1.12 21.05
CA ASP A 6 -8.99 -1.89 20.00
C ASP A 6 -8.30 -1.63 18.63
N TYR A 7 -7.00 -1.98 18.56
CA TYR A 7 -6.24 -1.88 17.32
C TYR A 7 -6.40 -3.14 16.48
N PRO A 8 -6.45 -3.01 15.15
CA PRO A 8 -6.41 -4.13 14.25
C PRO A 8 -5.00 -4.75 14.24
N ILE A 9 -4.71 -5.62 15.18
CA ILE A 9 -3.45 -6.37 15.29
C ILE A 9 -3.57 -7.72 14.59
N PHE A 10 -2.45 -8.22 14.07
CA PHE A 10 -2.33 -9.60 13.63
C PHE A 10 -2.15 -10.54 14.81
N SER A 11 -2.56 -11.81 14.63
CA SER A 11 -2.31 -12.83 15.63
C SER A 11 -0.80 -13.07 15.82
N ASP A 12 -0.41 -13.52 17.01
CA ASP A 12 0.98 -13.90 17.28
C ASP A 12 1.46 -15.02 16.32
N ARG A 13 0.56 -15.89 15.90
CA ARG A 13 0.84 -16.93 14.91
C ARG A 13 1.18 -16.34 13.55
N GLU A 14 0.40 -15.38 13.07
CA GLU A 14 0.65 -14.70 11.80
C GLU A 14 2.01 -13.99 11.82
N ILE A 15 2.31 -13.26 12.89
CA ILE A 15 3.59 -12.58 13.06
C ILE A 15 4.76 -13.57 13.09
N ALA A 16 4.63 -14.68 13.84
CA ALA A 16 5.64 -15.73 13.87
C ALA A 16 5.89 -16.33 12.49
N THR A 17 4.83 -16.55 11.71
CA THR A 17 4.93 -17.04 10.32
C THR A 17 5.71 -16.07 9.44
N ARG A 18 5.43 -14.76 9.54
CA ARG A 18 6.15 -13.72 8.79
C ARG A 18 7.63 -13.65 9.16
N HIS A 19 7.95 -13.69 10.46
CA HIS A 19 9.32 -13.68 10.93
C HIS A 19 10.08 -14.94 10.48
N GLN A 20 9.44 -16.11 10.56
CA GLN A 20 10.03 -17.36 10.06
C GLN A 20 10.32 -17.29 8.56
N ALA A 21 9.41 -16.74 7.76
CA ALA A 21 9.62 -16.55 6.33
C ALA A 21 10.80 -15.61 6.03
N VAL A 22 11.00 -14.56 6.85
CA VAL A 22 12.20 -13.70 6.77
C VAL A 22 13.47 -14.49 7.04
N TYR A 23 13.52 -15.32 8.08
CA TYR A 23 14.69 -16.15 8.35
C TYR A 23 14.95 -17.18 7.26
N GLN A 24 13.92 -17.77 6.68
CA GLN A 24 14.04 -18.67 5.52
C GLN A 24 14.60 -17.94 4.30
N LEU A 25 14.15 -16.71 4.04
CA LEU A 25 14.72 -15.87 2.98
C LEU A 25 16.20 -15.59 3.23
N MET A 26 16.58 -15.25 4.46
CA MET A 26 17.99 -15.03 4.81
C MET A 26 18.86 -16.28 4.59
N GLU A 27 18.35 -17.46 4.92
CA GLU A 27 19.03 -18.72 4.67
C GLU A 27 19.20 -19.00 3.17
N GLN A 28 18.11 -18.86 2.38
CA GLN A 28 18.11 -19.05 0.92
C GLN A 28 19.10 -18.13 0.21
N GLU A 29 19.20 -16.87 0.67
CA GLU A 29 20.08 -15.85 0.09
C GLU A 29 21.48 -15.85 0.71
N ASN A 30 21.72 -16.73 1.67
CA ASN A 30 23.01 -16.85 2.38
C ASN A 30 23.47 -15.48 2.93
N VAL A 31 22.57 -14.77 3.63
CA VAL A 31 22.86 -13.52 4.33
C VAL A 31 22.79 -13.71 5.85
N ASP A 32 23.70 -13.07 6.58
CA ASP A 32 23.78 -13.16 8.05
C ASP A 32 22.72 -12.30 8.75
N ALA A 33 22.29 -11.23 8.08
CA ALA A 33 21.31 -10.29 8.58
C ALA A 33 20.47 -9.68 7.46
N LEU A 34 19.28 -9.17 7.81
CA LEU A 34 18.41 -8.41 6.92
C LEU A 34 18.09 -7.07 7.57
N LEU A 35 18.53 -5.98 6.94
CA LEU A 35 18.23 -4.60 7.33
C LEU A 35 17.07 -4.10 6.48
N ILE A 36 15.93 -3.85 7.11
CA ILE A 36 14.70 -3.42 6.47
C ILE A 36 14.48 -1.94 6.79
N TYR A 37 14.38 -1.12 5.76
CA TYR A 37 14.03 0.29 5.85
C TYR A 37 12.56 0.50 5.53
N GLY A 38 11.91 1.41 6.25
CA GLY A 38 10.55 1.83 5.94
C GLY A 38 10.22 3.22 6.47
N ALA A 39 9.37 3.89 5.72
CA ALA A 39 8.70 5.14 6.09
C ALA A 39 7.29 5.11 5.50
N GLY A 40 6.40 6.02 5.92
CA GLY A 40 5.08 6.12 5.29
C GLY A 40 4.01 5.23 5.90
N ARG A 41 4.03 5.05 7.21
CA ARG A 41 3.00 4.35 7.99
C ARG A 41 2.80 2.90 7.55
N TYR A 42 1.60 2.59 7.05
CA TYR A 42 1.14 1.22 6.76
C TYR A 42 1.72 0.61 5.48
N ALA A 43 2.29 1.41 4.60
CA ALA A 43 2.79 0.95 3.30
C ALA A 43 4.17 0.29 3.35
N SER A 44 4.83 0.26 4.53
CA SER A 44 6.21 -0.21 4.66
C SER A 44 6.32 -1.68 5.07
N ASP A 45 7.43 -2.32 4.68
CA ASP A 45 7.79 -3.65 5.17
C ASP A 45 8.06 -3.66 6.67
N VAL A 46 8.49 -2.51 7.22
CA VAL A 46 8.62 -2.31 8.68
C VAL A 46 7.26 -2.53 9.36
N TYR A 47 6.16 -1.94 8.84
CA TYR A 47 4.83 -2.16 9.41
C TYR A 47 4.43 -3.64 9.33
N TRP A 48 4.61 -4.25 8.18
CA TRP A 48 4.25 -5.66 7.95
C TRP A 48 4.95 -6.63 8.93
N LEU A 49 6.19 -6.30 9.35
CA LEU A 49 7.00 -7.13 10.26
C LEU A 49 6.88 -6.73 11.73
N SER A 50 6.47 -5.51 12.03
CA SER A 50 6.50 -4.99 13.40
C SER A 50 5.16 -4.56 13.97
N ASP A 51 4.11 -4.44 13.15
CA ASP A 51 2.84 -3.77 13.47
C ASP A 51 3.02 -2.30 13.90
N TRP A 52 4.20 -1.71 13.68
CA TRP A 52 4.43 -0.30 13.98
C TRP A 52 4.25 0.59 12.74
N PRO A 53 3.17 1.42 12.67
CA PRO A 53 2.91 2.29 11.54
C PRO A 53 3.78 3.56 11.58
N SER A 54 5.07 3.42 11.35
CA SER A 54 6.01 4.53 11.44
C SER A 54 5.71 5.61 10.40
N SER A 55 5.41 6.83 10.85
CA SER A 55 5.18 7.98 9.95
C SER A 55 6.46 8.62 9.43
N ARG A 56 7.60 8.24 10.00
CA ARG A 56 8.95 8.65 9.61
C ARG A 56 9.80 7.40 9.40
N GLU A 57 11.07 7.58 9.13
CA GLU A 57 11.97 6.45 8.93
C GLU A 57 12.06 5.56 10.17
N ALA A 58 12.09 4.27 9.91
CA ALA A 58 12.36 3.24 10.90
C ALA A 58 13.14 2.12 10.21
N TYR A 59 13.95 1.43 11.02
CA TYR A 59 14.76 0.31 10.56
C TYR A 59 14.44 -0.90 11.41
N VAL A 60 14.32 -2.06 10.77
CA VAL A 60 14.25 -3.34 11.46
C VAL A 60 15.45 -4.16 11.05
N LEU A 61 16.17 -4.71 12.04
CA LEU A 61 17.27 -5.63 11.80
C LEU A 61 16.88 -7.02 12.27
N PHE A 62 16.85 -7.97 11.34
CA PHE A 62 16.84 -9.40 11.63
C PHE A 62 18.25 -9.94 11.53
N GLN A 63 18.61 -10.84 12.43
CA GLN A 63 19.89 -11.57 12.43
C GLN A 63 19.65 -12.98 12.91
N THR A 64 20.24 -13.97 12.25
CA THR A 64 20.13 -15.38 12.66
C THR A 64 20.59 -15.59 14.09
N GLY A 65 19.73 -16.24 14.88
CA GLY A 65 20.02 -16.52 16.29
C GLY A 65 19.92 -15.34 17.25
N LYS A 66 19.38 -14.19 16.81
CA LYS A 66 19.17 -12.99 17.63
C LYS A 66 17.73 -12.51 17.50
N GLU A 67 17.22 -11.89 18.58
CA GLU A 67 15.95 -11.17 18.53
C GLU A 67 16.04 -9.97 17.60
N PRO A 68 14.98 -9.70 16.79
CA PRO A 68 14.96 -8.55 15.92
C PRO A 68 14.91 -7.23 16.70
N VAL A 69 15.49 -6.19 16.13
CA VAL A 69 15.52 -4.84 16.69
C VAL A 69 14.80 -3.89 15.78
N ILE A 70 14.03 -2.94 16.33
CA ILE A 70 13.48 -1.82 15.58
C ILE A 70 14.08 -0.50 16.09
N LEU A 71 14.64 0.28 15.17
CA LEU A 71 15.11 1.65 15.40
C LEU A 71 14.08 2.65 14.89
N LEU A 72 13.76 3.66 15.69
CA LEU A 72 12.79 4.71 15.37
C LEU A 72 13.43 6.08 15.37
N GLN A 73 13.22 6.85 14.32
CA GLN A 73 13.76 8.20 14.20
C GLN A 73 13.25 9.15 15.30
N LEU A 74 11.95 9.16 15.57
CA LEU A 74 11.36 10.15 16.47
C LEU A 74 11.25 9.65 17.92
N PHE A 75 11.80 10.41 18.86
CA PHE A 75 11.75 10.10 20.29
C PHE A 75 10.32 10.02 20.85
N ASN A 76 9.45 10.94 20.44
CA ASN A 76 8.05 10.96 20.90
C ASN A 76 7.23 9.76 20.40
N HIS A 77 7.69 9.02 19.39
CA HIS A 77 7.06 7.78 18.93
C HIS A 77 7.48 6.55 19.75
N PHE A 78 8.64 6.61 20.39
CA PHE A 78 9.24 5.48 21.09
C PHE A 78 8.35 4.87 22.20
N PRO A 79 7.66 5.65 23.08
CA PRO A 79 6.80 5.05 24.09
C PRO A 79 5.63 4.26 23.51
N MET A 80 4.99 4.80 22.45
CA MET A 80 3.87 4.12 21.82
C MET A 80 4.33 2.89 20.99
N ALA A 81 5.48 2.97 20.34
CA ALA A 81 6.03 1.83 19.62
C ALA A 81 6.32 0.65 20.54
N LYS A 82 6.77 0.88 21.78
CA LYS A 82 6.90 -0.17 22.81
C LYS A 82 5.59 -0.86 23.17
N VAL A 83 4.47 -0.16 23.02
CA VAL A 83 3.14 -0.72 23.28
C VAL A 83 2.61 -1.49 22.07
N MET A 84 2.81 -0.95 20.87
CA MET A 84 2.21 -1.48 19.63
C MET A 84 3.07 -2.53 18.94
N SER A 85 4.39 -2.32 18.86
CA SER A 85 5.28 -3.20 18.11
C SER A 85 5.28 -4.63 18.65
N VAL A 86 5.28 -5.61 17.74
CA VAL A 86 5.51 -7.02 18.06
C VAL A 86 6.99 -7.30 18.35
N ILE A 87 7.89 -6.48 17.78
CA ILE A 87 9.32 -6.54 18.06
C ILE A 87 9.56 -5.97 19.47
N LYS A 88 10.21 -6.74 20.32
CA LYS A 88 10.40 -6.39 21.73
C LYS A 88 11.52 -5.37 21.93
N ASP A 89 12.61 -5.49 21.17
CA ASP A 89 13.74 -4.56 21.24
C ASP A 89 13.43 -3.31 20.39
N VAL A 90 12.73 -2.36 21.00
CA VAL A 90 12.39 -1.07 20.40
C VAL A 90 13.38 -0.04 20.90
N ARG A 91 14.06 0.67 20.01
CA ARG A 91 15.08 1.68 20.35
C ARG A 91 14.78 3.01 19.65
N TRP A 92 15.06 4.10 20.34
CA TRP A 92 15.15 5.40 19.70
C TRP A 92 16.50 5.53 18.98
N ALA A 93 16.48 5.94 17.73
CA ALA A 93 17.67 6.06 16.88
C ALA A 93 18.50 7.34 17.15
N GLY A 94 18.29 8.02 18.28
CA GLY A 94 19.06 9.20 18.62
C GLY A 94 18.82 10.40 17.71
N ALA A 95 19.71 11.37 17.77
CA ALA A 95 19.66 12.57 16.93
C ALA A 95 20.12 12.30 15.48
N ASN A 96 20.83 11.21 15.24
CA ASN A 96 21.30 10.81 13.90
C ASN A 96 21.01 9.31 13.68
N THR A 97 19.96 9.05 12.95
CA THR A 97 19.49 7.68 12.66
C THR A 97 20.55 6.85 11.95
N THR A 98 21.30 7.45 11.01
CA THR A 98 22.38 6.76 10.29
C THR A 98 23.47 6.28 11.25
N SER A 99 23.90 7.12 12.18
CA SER A 99 24.89 6.72 13.20
C SER A 99 24.39 5.54 14.03
N SER A 100 23.13 5.56 14.45
CA SER A 100 22.55 4.46 15.23
C SER A 100 22.42 3.16 14.44
N VAL A 101 22.17 3.23 13.13
CA VAL A 101 22.21 2.05 12.24
C VAL A 101 23.65 1.48 12.19
N LEU A 102 24.66 2.34 12.02
CA LEU A 102 26.06 1.90 12.02
C LEU A 102 26.48 1.28 13.36
N ASP A 103 26.04 1.88 14.46
CA ASP A 103 26.34 1.35 15.80
C ASP A 103 25.64 0.01 16.04
N LEU A 104 24.40 -0.17 15.56
CA LEU A 104 23.70 -1.44 15.62
C LEU A 104 24.40 -2.53 14.79
N ILE A 105 24.86 -2.21 13.57
CA ILE A 105 25.64 -3.14 12.73
C ILE A 105 26.89 -3.61 13.49
N ARG A 106 27.62 -2.69 14.10
CA ARG A 106 28.82 -3.00 14.91
C ARG A 106 28.48 -3.82 16.16
N GLU A 107 27.46 -3.40 16.94
CA GLU A 107 26.96 -4.11 18.12
C GLU A 107 26.64 -5.57 17.83
N ARG A 108 26.10 -5.80 16.65
CA ARG A 108 25.67 -7.13 16.19
C ARG A 108 26.79 -7.94 15.52
N GLY A 109 28.00 -7.38 15.39
CA GLY A 109 29.15 -8.04 14.76
C GLY A 109 28.96 -8.30 13.27
N LEU A 110 28.31 -7.37 12.58
CA LEU A 110 27.95 -7.48 11.16
C LEU A 110 28.91 -6.72 10.23
N ASP A 111 29.97 -6.14 10.75
CA ASP A 111 30.96 -5.28 10.08
C ASP A 111 31.72 -5.97 8.92
N SER A 112 31.74 -7.30 8.89
CA SER A 112 32.34 -8.12 7.82
C SER A 112 31.41 -9.27 7.38
N LYS A 113 30.11 -9.06 7.49
CA LYS A 113 29.08 -10.05 7.21
C LYS A 113 28.27 -9.70 5.97
N LYS A 114 27.46 -10.64 5.51
CA LYS A 114 26.52 -10.42 4.41
C LYS A 114 25.22 -9.86 4.95
N ILE A 115 24.84 -8.67 4.51
CA ILE A 115 23.63 -7.97 4.94
C ILE A 115 22.70 -7.78 3.75
N GLY A 116 21.54 -8.41 3.78
CA GLY A 116 20.45 -8.11 2.86
C GLY A 116 19.82 -6.76 3.20
N ILE A 117 19.52 -5.98 2.19
CA ILE A 117 18.81 -4.70 2.32
C ILE A 117 17.40 -4.84 1.75
N VAL A 118 16.41 -4.32 2.45
CA VAL A 118 15.02 -4.29 2.02
C VAL A 118 14.45 -2.88 2.15
N GLY A 119 13.70 -2.46 1.14
CA GLY A 119 13.07 -1.15 1.06
C GLY A 119 13.96 -0.10 0.39
N SER A 120 13.39 1.09 0.21
CA SER A 120 14.09 2.21 -0.44
C SER A 120 15.06 2.88 0.52
N LEU A 121 16.10 2.14 0.93
CA LEU A 121 17.13 2.66 1.83
C LEU A 121 17.72 3.95 1.24
N PRO A 122 17.76 5.08 2.00
CA PRO A 122 18.37 6.30 1.51
C PRO A 122 19.83 6.07 1.08
N TYR A 123 20.17 6.55 -0.11
CA TYR A 123 21.51 6.35 -0.70
C TYR A 123 22.64 6.80 0.23
N GLN A 124 22.44 7.88 0.98
CA GLN A 124 23.42 8.35 1.97
C GLN A 124 23.65 7.35 3.10
N VAL A 125 22.61 6.64 3.55
CA VAL A 125 22.75 5.59 4.58
C VAL A 125 23.53 4.41 4.00
N TYR A 126 23.20 3.99 2.76
CA TYR A 126 23.94 2.93 2.06
C TYR A 126 25.42 3.27 1.95
N LEU A 127 25.77 4.47 1.48
CA LEU A 127 27.16 4.91 1.37
C LEU A 127 27.89 4.87 2.72
N ARG A 128 27.24 5.36 3.78
CA ARG A 128 27.85 5.36 5.11
C ARG A 128 28.08 3.95 5.65
N ILE A 129 27.21 3.00 5.36
CA ILE A 129 27.43 1.58 5.72
C ILE A 129 28.62 1.04 4.94
N ALA A 130 28.67 1.23 3.63
CA ALA A 130 29.75 0.74 2.77
C ALA A 130 31.12 1.36 3.12
N GLU A 131 31.17 2.66 3.40
CA GLU A 131 32.39 3.34 3.84
C GLU A 131 32.88 2.86 5.21
N LYS A 132 31.97 2.67 6.16
CA LYS A 132 32.31 2.32 7.54
C LYS A 132 32.67 0.85 7.70
N PHE A 133 32.05 0.00 6.89
CA PHE A 133 32.19 -1.46 6.94
C PHE A 133 32.58 -2.03 5.56
N PRO A 134 33.79 -1.76 5.07
CA PRO A 134 34.21 -2.19 3.73
C PRO A 134 34.29 -3.72 3.60
N GLY A 135 34.29 -4.45 4.72
CA GLY A 135 34.23 -5.92 4.74
C GLY A 135 32.80 -6.48 4.67
N ALA A 136 31.78 -5.64 4.85
CA ALA A 136 30.40 -6.09 4.75
C ALA A 136 29.95 -6.19 3.27
N ALA A 137 29.29 -7.30 2.93
CA ALA A 137 28.69 -7.47 1.61
C ALA A 137 27.20 -7.09 1.69
N LEU A 138 26.80 -6.08 0.92
CA LEU A 138 25.41 -5.61 0.87
C LEU A 138 24.71 -6.11 -0.40
N SER A 139 23.49 -6.64 -0.26
CA SER A 139 22.68 -7.13 -1.38
C SER A 139 21.23 -6.64 -1.27
N ASP A 140 20.61 -6.26 -2.38
CA ASP A 140 19.18 -5.88 -2.39
C ASP A 140 18.29 -7.13 -2.42
N LEU A 141 17.46 -7.29 -1.40
CA LEU A 141 16.47 -8.36 -1.28
C LEU A 141 15.02 -7.83 -1.31
N SER A 142 14.81 -6.56 -1.69
CA SER A 142 13.49 -5.94 -1.71
C SER A 142 12.51 -6.68 -2.63
N GLY A 143 12.97 -7.08 -3.83
CA GLY A 143 12.16 -7.83 -4.78
C GLY A 143 11.73 -9.20 -4.22
N LYS A 144 12.63 -9.90 -3.53
CA LYS A 144 12.36 -11.22 -2.97
C LYS A 144 11.37 -11.16 -1.80
N LEU A 145 11.54 -10.20 -0.87
CA LEU A 145 10.56 -9.98 0.19
C LEU A 145 9.19 -9.60 -0.38
N ARG A 146 9.16 -8.76 -1.42
CA ARG A 146 7.91 -8.40 -2.10
C ARG A 146 7.21 -9.63 -2.69
N MET A 147 7.95 -10.53 -3.34
CA MET A 147 7.38 -11.78 -3.87
C MET A 147 6.80 -12.67 -2.79
N MET A 148 7.44 -12.79 -1.62
CA MET A 148 6.87 -13.51 -0.48
C MET A 148 5.52 -12.92 -0.05
N ARG A 149 5.38 -11.60 -0.08
CA ARG A 149 4.16 -10.88 0.30
C ARG A 149 3.06 -10.94 -0.76
N THR A 150 3.28 -11.49 -1.95
CA THR A 150 2.21 -11.67 -2.95
C THR A 150 1.19 -12.71 -2.53
N ILE A 151 1.63 -13.75 -1.82
CA ILE A 151 0.74 -14.74 -1.25
C ILE A 151 0.20 -14.22 0.07
N ARG A 152 -1.12 -13.99 0.13
CA ARG A 152 -1.77 -13.42 1.30
C ARG A 152 -2.23 -14.47 2.28
N SER A 153 -2.02 -14.22 3.56
CA SER A 153 -2.57 -15.05 4.62
C SER A 153 -4.10 -14.85 4.74
N PRO A 154 -4.82 -15.76 5.40
CA PRO A 154 -6.24 -15.57 5.69
C PRO A 154 -6.53 -14.25 6.44
N GLU A 155 -5.70 -13.88 7.42
CA GLU A 155 -5.86 -12.62 8.16
C GLU A 155 -5.64 -11.37 7.28
N GLU A 156 -4.70 -11.44 6.33
CA GLU A 156 -4.51 -10.39 5.33
C GLU A 156 -5.71 -10.28 4.38
N ILE A 157 -6.25 -11.41 3.94
CA ILE A 157 -7.44 -11.47 3.08
C ILE A 157 -8.65 -10.86 3.79
N ASP A 158 -8.84 -11.11 5.08
CA ASP A 158 -9.94 -10.52 5.85
C ASP A 158 -9.79 -8.98 5.95
N ARG A 159 -8.55 -8.46 6.07
CA ARG A 159 -8.31 -7.01 6.03
C ARG A 159 -8.57 -6.42 4.65
N ILE A 160 -8.19 -7.12 3.58
CA ILE A 160 -8.50 -6.72 2.19
C ILE A 160 -10.02 -6.68 1.99
N ARG A 161 -10.75 -7.70 2.43
CA ARG A 161 -12.22 -7.74 2.36
C ARG A 161 -12.87 -6.58 3.11
N PHE A 162 -12.35 -6.27 4.29
CA PHE A 162 -12.87 -5.14 5.07
C PHE A 162 -12.58 -3.81 4.38
N ALA A 163 -11.37 -3.59 3.87
CA ALA A 163 -11.01 -2.38 3.12
C ALA A 163 -11.84 -2.25 1.83
N SER A 164 -12.07 -3.35 1.11
CA SER A 164 -12.93 -3.36 -0.09
C SER A 164 -14.38 -2.97 0.26
N LYS A 165 -14.91 -3.47 1.39
CA LYS A 165 -16.23 -3.06 1.86
C LYS A 165 -16.32 -1.56 2.18
N LEU A 166 -15.26 -0.99 2.79
CA LEU A 166 -15.19 0.46 3.04
C LEU A 166 -15.18 1.26 1.72
N THR A 167 -14.50 0.74 0.70
CA THR A 167 -14.49 1.32 -0.64
C THR A 167 -15.87 1.26 -1.28
N ASP A 168 -16.57 0.14 -1.20
CA ASP A 168 -17.93 -0.01 -1.72
C ASP A 168 -18.91 0.96 -1.05
N GLU A 169 -18.84 1.09 0.28
CA GLU A 169 -19.65 2.05 1.05
C GLU A 169 -19.36 3.50 0.64
N SER A 170 -18.11 3.82 0.32
CA SER A 170 -17.71 5.14 -0.20
C SER A 170 -18.33 5.43 -1.57
N ILE A 171 -18.33 4.46 -2.47
CA ILE A 171 -18.95 4.57 -3.79
C ILE A 171 -20.48 4.70 -3.67
N GLN A 172 -21.11 3.98 -2.75
CA GLN A 172 -22.55 4.12 -2.49
C GLN A 172 -22.89 5.51 -1.94
N ALA A 173 -22.09 6.04 -1.02
CA ALA A 173 -22.27 7.40 -0.50
C ALA A 173 -22.10 8.45 -1.59
N LEU A 174 -21.13 8.26 -2.49
CA LEU A 174 -20.90 9.11 -3.65
C LEU A 174 -22.13 9.07 -4.60
N ALA A 175 -22.57 7.88 -4.98
CA ALA A 175 -23.73 7.71 -5.86
C ALA A 175 -25.02 8.34 -5.30
N GLY A 176 -25.22 8.26 -3.99
CA GLY A 176 -26.40 8.83 -3.33
C GLY A 176 -26.32 10.34 -3.08
N GLY A 177 -25.12 10.90 -3.01
CA GLY A 177 -24.91 12.32 -2.65
C GLY A 177 -24.54 13.24 -3.81
N LEU A 178 -24.15 12.70 -4.96
CA LEU A 178 -23.59 13.45 -6.07
C LEU A 178 -24.66 14.34 -6.76
N LYS A 179 -24.36 15.63 -6.97
CA LYS A 179 -25.28 16.61 -7.55
C LYS A 179 -24.54 17.59 -8.45
N ALA A 180 -25.21 18.05 -9.50
CA ALA A 180 -24.76 19.22 -10.25
C ALA A 180 -24.63 20.44 -9.33
N GLY A 181 -23.60 21.25 -9.55
CA GLY A 181 -23.24 22.42 -8.74
C GLY A 181 -22.24 22.14 -7.62
N MET A 182 -22.01 20.88 -7.24
CA MET A 182 -20.95 20.52 -6.30
C MET A 182 -19.57 20.73 -6.93
N ARG A 183 -18.60 21.17 -6.14
CA ARG A 183 -17.21 21.26 -6.57
C ARG A 183 -16.53 19.90 -6.41
N GLU A 184 -15.53 19.63 -7.26
CA GLU A 184 -14.75 18.39 -7.15
C GLU A 184 -14.12 18.20 -5.76
N ASP A 185 -13.60 19.28 -5.15
CA ASP A 185 -13.00 19.22 -3.81
C ASP A 185 -14.03 18.97 -2.68
N GLU A 186 -15.33 19.21 -2.92
CA GLU A 186 -16.41 18.89 -1.98
C GLU A 186 -16.81 17.41 -2.03
N ILE A 187 -16.47 16.70 -3.12
CA ILE A 187 -16.85 15.29 -3.31
C ILE A 187 -16.18 14.39 -2.27
N ALA A 188 -14.96 14.72 -1.87
CA ALA A 188 -14.25 13.98 -0.81
C ALA A 188 -15.06 13.92 0.50
N ALA A 189 -15.81 14.99 0.82
CA ALA A 189 -16.68 15.04 1.99
C ALA A 189 -17.86 14.05 1.96
N LEU A 190 -18.23 13.54 0.78
CA LEU A 190 -19.22 12.46 0.64
C LEU A 190 -18.60 11.09 0.93
N ILE A 191 -17.33 10.89 0.54
CA ILE A 191 -16.64 9.61 0.53
C ILE A 191 -16.03 9.31 1.90
N GLU A 192 -15.30 10.26 2.47
CA GLU A 192 -14.49 10.06 3.67
C GLU A 192 -15.26 9.58 4.91
N PRO A 193 -16.47 10.07 5.21
CA PRO A 193 -17.21 9.58 6.38
C PRO A 193 -17.53 8.09 6.35
N ALA A 194 -17.58 7.46 5.17
CA ALA A 194 -17.88 6.03 5.04
C ALA A 194 -16.79 5.16 5.66
N TYR A 195 -15.51 5.51 5.48
CA TYR A 195 -14.41 4.73 6.02
C TYR A 195 -13.85 5.28 7.35
N LEU A 196 -13.83 6.61 7.55
CA LEU A 196 -13.26 7.20 8.78
C LEU A 196 -13.98 6.74 10.05
N LYS A 197 -15.30 6.61 10.02
CA LYS A 197 -16.13 6.13 11.15
C LYS A 197 -15.77 4.72 11.60
N ARG A 198 -15.08 3.95 10.75
CA ARG A 198 -14.70 2.56 10.99
C ARG A 198 -13.21 2.36 11.16
N GLY A 199 -12.44 3.45 11.39
CA GLY A 199 -10.99 3.39 11.52
C GLY A 199 -10.22 3.20 10.21
N GLY A 200 -10.91 3.35 9.07
CA GLY A 200 -10.27 3.42 7.76
C GLY A 200 -9.63 4.77 7.48
N TYR A 201 -8.90 4.86 6.40
CA TYR A 201 -8.26 6.09 5.93
C TYR A 201 -8.25 6.12 4.40
N ALA A 202 -8.00 7.30 3.82
CA ALA A 202 -7.88 7.45 2.38
C ALA A 202 -6.64 6.73 1.85
N GLY A 203 -6.84 5.84 0.88
CA GLY A 203 -5.76 5.32 0.06
C GLY A 203 -5.53 6.23 -1.14
N ILE A 204 -6.44 6.20 -2.11
CA ILE A 204 -6.44 7.03 -3.32
C ILE A 204 -7.83 7.63 -3.51
N HIS A 205 -7.88 8.93 -3.80
CA HIS A 205 -9.07 9.64 -4.26
C HIS A 205 -8.69 10.47 -5.49
N PHE A 206 -8.63 9.84 -6.65
CA PHE A 206 -8.44 10.53 -7.92
C PHE A 206 -9.79 10.73 -8.60
N MET A 207 -10.05 11.95 -9.02
CA MET A 207 -11.32 12.32 -9.63
C MET A 207 -11.08 13.35 -10.72
N SER A 208 -11.84 13.23 -11.81
CA SER A 208 -11.88 14.23 -12.88
C SER A 208 -13.29 14.36 -13.40
N SER A 209 -13.76 15.59 -13.55
CA SER A 209 -15.05 15.87 -14.17
C SER A 209 -14.89 16.61 -15.50
N MET A 210 -15.71 16.27 -16.48
CA MET A 210 -15.67 16.87 -17.82
C MET A 210 -16.99 16.71 -18.54
N PRO A 211 -17.29 17.56 -19.56
CA PRO A 211 -18.47 17.37 -20.40
C PRO A 211 -18.42 16.04 -21.16
N MET A 212 -19.49 15.23 -21.09
CA MET A 212 -19.53 13.95 -21.81
C MET A 212 -19.49 14.10 -23.34
N ARG A 213 -19.95 15.23 -23.87
CA ARG A 213 -20.03 15.45 -25.33
C ARG A 213 -18.71 15.87 -25.95
N GLU A 214 -17.89 16.57 -25.16
CA GLU A 214 -16.57 17.09 -25.56
C GLU A 214 -15.62 16.94 -24.37
N PRO A 215 -15.11 15.72 -24.12
CA PRO A 215 -14.16 15.48 -23.03
C PRO A 215 -12.90 16.32 -23.23
N ASP A 216 -12.61 17.18 -22.27
CA ASP A 216 -11.56 18.21 -22.36
C ASP A 216 -10.47 18.09 -21.28
N PHE A 217 -10.53 17.06 -20.46
CA PHE A 217 -9.59 16.92 -19.35
C PHE A 217 -9.03 15.49 -19.24
N PRO A 218 -7.72 15.32 -18.96
CA PRO A 218 -7.11 14.01 -18.77
C PRO A 218 -7.53 13.36 -17.45
N VAL A 219 -7.50 12.03 -17.44
CA VAL A 219 -7.77 11.21 -16.25
C VAL A 219 -6.61 10.22 -16.01
N PRO A 220 -6.35 9.84 -14.75
CA PRO A 220 -6.93 10.40 -13.51
C PRO A 220 -6.29 11.72 -13.11
N SER A 221 -7.02 12.59 -12.42
CA SER A 221 -6.45 13.76 -11.75
C SER A 221 -6.10 13.41 -10.31
N GLN A 222 -4.85 13.68 -9.92
CA GLN A 222 -4.34 13.48 -8.55
C GLN A 222 -4.69 14.65 -7.61
N PHE A 223 -5.22 15.74 -8.18
CA PHE A 223 -5.62 16.92 -7.43
C PHE A 223 -7.07 17.27 -7.77
N HIS A 224 -7.88 17.44 -6.73
CA HIS A 224 -9.24 17.89 -6.89
C HIS A 224 -9.26 19.38 -7.25
N SER A 225 -10.02 19.73 -8.28
CA SER A 225 -10.18 21.11 -8.70
C SER A 225 -11.38 21.77 -8.00
N ASN A 226 -11.51 23.07 -8.16
CA ASN A 226 -12.70 23.82 -7.74
C ASN A 226 -13.78 23.86 -8.83
N ARG A 227 -13.64 23.09 -9.91
CA ARG A 227 -14.63 22.96 -10.97
C ARG A 227 -15.94 22.47 -10.37
N LYS A 228 -17.04 23.12 -10.78
CA LYS A 228 -18.39 22.70 -10.39
C LYS A 228 -18.93 21.72 -11.41
N LEU A 229 -19.44 20.61 -10.92
CA LEU A 229 -20.16 19.62 -11.74
C LEU A 229 -21.33 20.26 -12.43
N GLN A 230 -21.48 20.00 -13.72
CA GLN A 230 -22.60 20.48 -14.52
C GLN A 230 -23.47 19.30 -14.96
N LYS A 231 -24.73 19.59 -15.28
CA LYS A 231 -25.60 18.61 -15.97
C LYS A 231 -24.97 18.25 -17.32
N GLY A 232 -24.82 16.96 -17.59
CA GLY A 232 -24.16 16.45 -18.81
C GLY A 232 -22.68 16.18 -18.64
N ASP A 233 -22.13 16.36 -17.42
CA ASP A 233 -20.77 15.92 -17.12
C ASP A 233 -20.68 14.41 -16.86
N ALA A 234 -19.51 13.86 -17.13
CA ALA A 234 -19.01 12.64 -16.52
C ALA A 234 -18.08 13.00 -15.33
N LEU A 235 -18.22 12.31 -14.23
CA LEU A 235 -17.23 12.25 -13.16
C LEU A 235 -16.57 10.87 -13.19
N ILE A 236 -15.29 10.83 -13.48
CA ILE A 236 -14.47 9.62 -13.47
C ILE A 236 -13.76 9.56 -12.13
N THR A 237 -13.82 8.41 -11.45
CA THR A 237 -13.26 8.25 -10.12
C THR A 237 -12.40 7.00 -9.99
N GLU A 238 -11.33 7.12 -9.22
CA GLU A 238 -10.52 6.03 -8.70
C GLU A 238 -10.45 6.18 -7.18
N ILE A 239 -11.18 5.33 -6.47
CA ILE A 239 -11.37 5.44 -5.02
C ILE A 239 -10.82 4.22 -4.31
N SER A 240 -10.03 4.46 -3.26
CA SER A 240 -9.54 3.42 -2.36
C SER A 240 -9.78 3.81 -0.91
N GLY A 241 -10.65 3.09 -0.24
CA GLY A 241 -10.67 3.04 1.22
C GLY A 241 -9.60 2.06 1.70
N ALA A 242 -8.85 2.44 2.73
CA ALA A 242 -7.79 1.62 3.29
C ALA A 242 -8.02 1.33 4.77
N TYR A 243 -7.52 0.18 5.23
CA TYR A 243 -7.60 -0.26 6.61
C TYR A 243 -6.37 -1.09 6.96
N SER A 244 -5.63 -0.69 8.00
CA SER A 244 -4.50 -1.45 8.55
C SER A 244 -3.49 -1.93 7.48
N GLY A 245 -3.13 -1.05 6.54
CA GLY A 245 -2.14 -1.35 5.49
C GLY A 245 -2.68 -2.06 4.24
N TYR A 246 -3.97 -2.33 4.18
CA TYR A 246 -4.65 -2.96 3.04
C TYR A 246 -5.71 -2.03 2.47
N SER A 247 -5.92 -2.07 1.16
CA SER A 247 -6.90 -1.22 0.48
C SER A 247 -7.77 -2.04 -0.46
N GLY A 248 -9.02 -1.61 -0.60
CA GLY A 248 -9.82 -1.89 -1.77
C GLY A 248 -9.67 -0.75 -2.76
N GLN A 249 -9.79 -1.02 -4.05
CA GLN A 249 -9.75 0.00 -5.09
C GLN A 249 -10.83 -0.26 -6.12
N ILE A 250 -11.49 0.81 -6.55
CA ILE A 250 -12.55 0.71 -7.54
C ILE A 250 -12.54 1.94 -8.44
N HIS A 251 -12.72 1.71 -9.73
CA HIS A 251 -12.95 2.75 -10.73
C HIS A 251 -14.45 2.82 -11.05
N ARG A 252 -15.03 4.01 -10.99
CA ARG A 252 -16.43 4.25 -11.38
C ARG A 252 -16.56 5.57 -12.11
N THR A 253 -17.46 5.56 -13.09
CA THR A 253 -17.85 6.76 -13.82
C THR A 253 -19.31 7.07 -13.51
N PHE A 254 -19.59 8.32 -13.20
CA PHE A 254 -20.93 8.82 -12.92
C PHE A 254 -21.32 9.86 -13.97
N SER A 255 -22.53 9.74 -14.50
CA SER A 255 -23.14 10.80 -15.32
C SER A 255 -23.93 11.75 -14.43
N ILE A 256 -23.80 13.06 -14.64
CA ILE A 256 -24.35 14.09 -13.77
C ILE A 256 -25.63 14.66 -14.36
N GLY A 257 -26.75 14.48 -13.65
CA GLY A 257 -28.04 15.09 -13.96
C GLY A 257 -28.74 14.62 -15.23
N GLU A 258 -28.10 13.80 -16.06
CA GLU A 258 -28.67 13.10 -17.20
C GLU A 258 -27.93 11.79 -17.44
N GLY A 259 -28.52 10.90 -18.27
CA GLY A 259 -27.90 9.62 -18.61
C GLY A 259 -26.67 9.78 -19.48
N PRO A 260 -25.80 8.72 -19.55
CA PRO A 260 -24.60 8.74 -20.38
C PRO A 260 -24.94 8.90 -21.88
N THR A 261 -24.05 9.54 -22.62
CA THR A 261 -24.17 9.57 -24.10
C THR A 261 -23.96 8.16 -24.65
N ALA A 262 -24.38 7.98 -25.93
CA ALA A 262 -24.21 6.67 -26.59
C ALA A 262 -22.76 6.20 -26.64
N GLU A 263 -21.80 7.12 -26.76
CA GLU A 263 -20.37 6.80 -26.79
C GLU A 263 -19.88 6.36 -25.41
N TRP A 264 -20.21 7.08 -24.35
CA TRP A 264 -19.87 6.70 -22.98
C TRP A 264 -20.48 5.34 -22.59
N LYS A 265 -21.71 5.07 -23.08
CA LYS A 265 -22.32 3.76 -22.86
C LYS A 265 -21.56 2.65 -23.58
N LYS A 266 -21.12 2.85 -24.83
CA LYS A 266 -20.30 1.86 -25.56
C LYS A 266 -18.97 1.57 -24.86
N MET A 267 -18.27 2.62 -24.34
CA MET A 267 -17.05 2.45 -23.57
C MET A 267 -17.30 1.65 -22.28
N HIS A 268 -18.37 1.97 -21.56
CA HIS A 268 -18.77 1.22 -20.37
C HIS A 268 -19.06 -0.25 -20.69
N ASP A 269 -19.81 -0.53 -21.76
CA ASP A 269 -20.16 -1.89 -22.15
C ASP A 269 -18.89 -2.69 -22.52
N ALA A 270 -17.91 -2.06 -23.18
CA ALA A 270 -16.61 -2.68 -23.45
C ALA A 270 -15.81 -2.99 -22.16
N ALA A 271 -15.79 -2.05 -21.22
CA ALA A 271 -15.13 -2.23 -19.93
C ALA A 271 -15.80 -3.34 -19.09
N MET A 272 -17.13 -3.42 -19.11
CA MET A 272 -17.87 -4.49 -18.42
C MET A 272 -17.60 -5.86 -19.04
N GLU A 273 -17.58 -5.96 -20.37
CA GLU A 273 -17.20 -7.22 -21.05
C GLU A 273 -15.79 -7.66 -20.67
N ALA A 274 -14.83 -6.73 -20.65
CA ALA A 274 -13.46 -7.03 -20.23
C ALA A 274 -13.42 -7.52 -18.77
N PHE A 275 -14.14 -6.86 -17.87
CA PHE A 275 -14.22 -7.27 -16.47
C PHE A 275 -14.80 -8.68 -16.31
N GLU A 276 -15.87 -9.00 -17.04
CA GLU A 276 -16.50 -10.32 -17.00
C GLU A 276 -15.59 -11.43 -17.53
N VAL A 277 -14.87 -11.18 -18.62
CA VAL A 277 -13.93 -12.15 -19.21
C VAL A 277 -12.75 -12.36 -18.29
N LEU A 278 -12.11 -11.27 -17.81
CA LEU A 278 -11.00 -11.33 -16.87
C LEU A 278 -11.36 -12.03 -15.54
N SER A 279 -12.55 -11.77 -15.01
CA SER A 279 -13.03 -12.41 -13.78
C SER A 279 -13.17 -13.94 -13.90
N LYS A 280 -13.35 -14.45 -15.11
CA LYS A 280 -13.41 -15.91 -15.39
C LYS A 280 -12.02 -16.52 -15.59
N VAL A 281 -11.08 -15.74 -16.10
CA VAL A 281 -9.72 -16.19 -16.41
C VAL A 281 -8.80 -16.09 -15.19
N ILE A 282 -8.89 -15.00 -14.43
CA ILE A 282 -8.02 -14.76 -13.26
C ILE A 282 -8.41 -15.71 -12.12
N LYS A 283 -7.63 -16.77 -11.97
CA LYS A 283 -7.79 -17.81 -10.94
C LYS A 283 -6.42 -18.39 -10.60
N ASP A 284 -6.36 -19.23 -9.57
CA ASP A 284 -5.14 -19.95 -9.22
C ASP A 284 -4.61 -20.75 -10.42
N GLY A 285 -3.32 -20.58 -10.73
CA GLY A 285 -2.63 -21.17 -11.88
C GLY A 285 -2.79 -20.41 -13.20
N ALA A 286 -3.57 -19.33 -13.28
CA ALA A 286 -3.63 -18.52 -14.49
C ALA A 286 -2.31 -17.77 -14.74
N THR A 287 -1.95 -17.65 -16.00
CA THR A 287 -0.76 -16.91 -16.43
C THR A 287 -1.09 -15.46 -16.82
N THR A 288 -0.08 -14.59 -16.81
CA THR A 288 -0.23 -13.22 -17.31
C THR A 288 -0.66 -13.18 -18.78
N THR A 289 -0.15 -14.10 -19.59
CA THR A 289 -0.51 -14.22 -21.01
C THR A 289 -2.00 -14.51 -21.20
N GLU A 290 -2.57 -15.44 -20.42
CA GLU A 290 -4.01 -15.71 -20.48
C GLU A 290 -4.85 -14.49 -20.08
N ALA A 291 -4.39 -13.71 -19.10
CA ALA A 291 -5.06 -12.47 -18.72
C ALA A 291 -4.94 -11.38 -19.80
N GLU A 292 -3.77 -11.24 -20.44
CA GLU A 292 -3.55 -10.31 -21.55
C GLU A 292 -4.43 -10.66 -22.75
N GLU A 293 -4.45 -11.94 -23.17
CA GLU A 293 -5.32 -12.42 -24.24
C GLU A 293 -6.81 -12.17 -23.96
N ALA A 294 -7.23 -12.33 -22.71
CA ALA A 294 -8.59 -12.05 -22.29
C ALA A 294 -8.91 -10.55 -22.37
N ALA A 295 -7.95 -9.67 -22.05
CA ALA A 295 -8.09 -8.22 -22.12
C ALA A 295 -8.18 -7.69 -23.58
N GLU A 296 -7.77 -8.45 -24.59
CA GLU A 296 -7.86 -8.08 -26.00
C GLU A 296 -9.28 -7.73 -26.47
N VAL A 297 -10.30 -8.07 -25.68
CA VAL A 297 -11.68 -7.64 -25.97
C VAL A 297 -11.82 -6.12 -26.07
N ILE A 298 -11.01 -5.36 -25.32
CA ILE A 298 -11.01 -3.89 -25.36
C ILE A 298 -10.54 -3.41 -26.74
N HIS A 299 -9.45 -3.95 -27.26
CA HIS A 299 -8.92 -3.61 -28.58
C HIS A 299 -9.89 -4.03 -29.70
N ARG A 300 -10.51 -5.22 -29.58
CA ARG A 300 -11.56 -5.66 -30.55
C ARG A 300 -12.78 -4.75 -30.59
N ARG A 301 -13.06 -4.06 -29.49
CA ARG A 301 -14.12 -3.03 -29.40
C ARG A 301 -13.70 -1.66 -29.92
N GLY A 302 -12.44 -1.51 -30.39
CA GLY A 302 -11.90 -0.27 -30.94
C GLY A 302 -11.37 0.72 -29.91
N TYR A 303 -11.13 0.26 -28.67
CA TYR A 303 -10.55 1.07 -27.59
C TYR A 303 -9.11 0.64 -27.29
N SER A 304 -8.37 1.50 -26.58
CA SER A 304 -7.02 1.20 -26.10
C SER A 304 -7.00 1.22 -24.57
N THR A 305 -6.03 0.51 -23.99
CA THR A 305 -5.64 0.60 -22.59
C THR A 305 -4.33 1.35 -22.46
N TYR A 306 -4.12 2.01 -21.33
CA TYR A 306 -2.83 2.62 -21.00
C TYR A 306 -1.94 1.63 -20.29
#